data_d3a6eed76f4b75f34165640a393d424a
#
_entry.id   d3a6eed76f4b75f34165640a393d424a
#
_cell.length_a   1.000
_cell.length_b   1.000
_cell.length_c   1.000
_cell.angle_alpha   90.00
_cell.angle_beta   90.00
_cell.angle_gamma   90.00
#
_symmetry.space_group_name_H-M   'P 1'
#
loop_
_entity.id
_entity.type
_entity.pdbx_description
1 polymer ?
#
loop_
_entity_poly.entity_id
_entity_poly.type
_entity_poly.pdbx_seq_one_letter_code
_entity_poly.pdbx_strand_id
1 'polypeptide(L)'
;MKKLLPILLLMLCGCRAATTVADMTYVDRAGARHSICSRSTPLTLVYLNDIDCHECHAVGDSLRTSAVIARALSDGRLRVLSVYVGDQQDRWTASDPTEGWTECIDPEFASMATETYQFESLPALFIVDSRSRMRQNNISANDAINYIATHSK
;
A
#
# COMPACT_ATOMS: atom_id res chain seq x y z
N MET A 1 1.08 -17.62 -61.92
CA MET A 1 1.62 -18.20 -60.69
C MET A 1 1.61 -17.08 -59.63
N LYS A 2 0.59 -17.07 -58.75
CA LYS A 2 0.43 -16.06 -57.67
C LYS A 2 1.12 -16.57 -56.42
N LYS A 3 2.19 -15.87 -55.98
CA LYS A 3 2.87 -16.17 -54.72
C LYS A 3 2.07 -15.58 -53.57
N LEU A 4 1.47 -16.44 -52.76
CA LEU A 4 0.88 -16.11 -51.49
C LEU A 4 1.98 -15.84 -50.47
N LEU A 5 2.11 -14.61 -50.01
CA LEU A 5 2.97 -14.19 -48.88
C LEU A 5 2.24 -14.48 -47.57
N PRO A 6 2.80 -15.29 -46.67
CA PRO A 6 2.16 -15.49 -45.36
C PRO A 6 2.35 -14.24 -44.50
N ILE A 7 1.23 -13.62 -44.10
CA ILE A 7 1.20 -12.55 -43.10
C ILE A 7 1.50 -13.18 -41.76
N LEU A 8 2.72 -12.95 -41.27
CA LEU A 8 3.13 -13.32 -39.91
C LEU A 8 2.50 -12.33 -38.94
N LEU A 9 1.40 -12.76 -38.34
CA LEU A 9 0.72 -12.01 -37.28
C LEU A 9 1.55 -12.09 -36.00
N LEU A 10 2.40 -11.09 -35.77
CA LEU A 10 3.12 -10.89 -34.51
C LEU A 10 2.09 -10.54 -33.42
N MET A 11 1.71 -11.53 -32.61
CA MET A 11 1.00 -11.32 -31.35
C MET A 11 1.98 -10.60 -30.39
N LEU A 12 1.89 -9.29 -30.35
CA LEU A 12 2.50 -8.48 -29.28
C LEU A 12 1.78 -8.81 -27.98
N CYS A 13 2.30 -9.82 -27.27
CA CYS A 13 1.96 -10.07 -25.88
C CYS A 13 2.47 -8.87 -25.07
N GLY A 14 1.61 -7.88 -24.87
CA GLY A 14 1.90 -6.70 -24.06
C GLY A 14 2.12 -7.11 -22.61
N CYS A 15 3.34 -7.48 -22.23
CA CYS A 15 3.75 -7.49 -20.85
C CYS A 15 3.60 -6.07 -20.31
N ARG A 16 2.51 -5.78 -19.61
CA ARG A 16 2.43 -4.59 -18.77
C ARG A 16 3.58 -4.68 -17.76
N ALA A 17 4.60 -3.87 -17.93
CA ALA A 17 5.65 -3.72 -16.95
C ALA A 17 4.99 -3.32 -15.63
N ALA A 18 5.17 -4.12 -14.57
CA ALA A 18 4.66 -3.78 -13.25
C ALA A 18 5.34 -2.48 -12.82
N THR A 19 4.55 -1.47 -12.44
CA THR A 19 5.08 -0.20 -11.95
C THR A 19 5.87 -0.47 -10.68
N THR A 20 7.17 -0.16 -10.71
CA THR A 20 8.02 -0.24 -9.53
C THR A 20 7.76 0.98 -8.67
N VAL A 21 7.45 0.76 -7.40
CA VAL A 21 7.23 1.83 -6.43
C VAL A 21 8.58 2.45 -6.07
N ALA A 22 8.65 3.79 -6.09
CA ALA A 22 9.81 4.48 -5.52
C ALA A 22 9.98 4.07 -4.05
N ASP A 23 11.22 3.82 -3.63
CA ASP A 23 11.51 3.46 -2.25
C ASP A 23 11.35 4.70 -1.36
N MET A 24 10.15 4.89 -0.84
CA MET A 24 9.84 5.98 0.08
C MET A 24 10.13 5.54 1.51
N THR A 25 10.62 6.47 2.29
CA THR A 25 10.99 6.24 3.70
C THR A 25 10.10 7.08 4.60
N TYR A 26 9.45 6.42 5.54
CA TYR A 26 8.62 7.05 6.56
C TYR A 26 9.28 6.94 7.93
N VAL A 27 8.86 7.77 8.88
CA VAL A 27 9.42 7.82 10.24
C VAL A 27 8.35 7.37 11.23
N ASP A 28 8.66 6.40 12.07
CA ASP A 28 7.75 5.93 13.12
C ASP A 28 7.77 6.82 14.36
N ARG A 29 6.93 6.49 15.35
CA ARG A 29 6.83 7.23 16.62
C ARG A 29 8.12 7.25 17.45
N ALA A 30 9.01 6.29 17.23
CA ALA A 30 10.32 6.21 17.88
C ALA A 30 11.44 6.91 17.09
N GLY A 31 11.11 7.50 15.92
CA GLY A 31 12.07 8.14 15.03
C GLY A 31 12.81 7.15 14.11
N ALA A 32 12.44 5.87 14.10
CA ALA A 32 13.04 4.89 13.21
C ALA A 32 12.48 5.05 11.79
N ARG A 33 13.34 4.84 10.80
CA ARG A 33 12.98 4.93 9.39
C ARG A 33 12.50 3.59 8.85
N HIS A 34 11.38 3.61 8.14
CA HIS A 34 10.77 2.43 7.52
C HIS A 34 10.61 2.66 6.02
N SER A 35 11.19 1.76 5.23
CA SER A 35 10.93 1.71 3.79
C SER A 35 9.56 1.09 3.50
N ILE A 36 8.86 1.56 2.46
CA ILE A 36 7.68 0.89 1.92
C ILE A 36 8.01 -0.53 1.51
N CYS A 37 9.17 -0.73 0.93
CA CYS A 37 9.60 -2.02 0.40
C CYS A 37 10.20 -2.87 1.51
N SER A 38 9.51 -3.95 1.87
CA SER A 38 10.03 -4.94 2.81
C SER A 38 10.39 -6.23 2.09
N ARG A 39 11.67 -6.62 2.15
CA ARG A 39 12.12 -7.91 1.59
C ARG A 39 11.73 -9.10 2.46
N SER A 40 11.44 -8.87 3.74
CA SER A 40 11.08 -9.92 4.71
C SER A 40 9.59 -10.27 4.71
N THR A 41 8.74 -9.41 4.15
CA THR A 41 7.29 -9.60 4.17
C THR A 41 6.77 -9.64 2.74
N PRO A 42 5.98 -10.66 2.35
CA PRO A 42 5.48 -10.80 0.98
C PRO A 42 4.65 -9.62 0.49
N LEU A 43 3.79 -9.06 1.35
CA LEU A 43 2.92 -7.93 1.04
C LEU A 43 3.06 -6.82 2.08
N THR A 44 3.03 -5.58 1.62
CA THR A 44 2.84 -4.39 2.46
C THR A 44 1.55 -3.69 2.05
N LEU A 45 0.62 -3.53 2.98
CA LEU A 45 -0.53 -2.64 2.83
C LEU A 45 -0.11 -1.26 3.33
N VAL A 46 -0.06 -0.30 2.43
CA VAL A 46 0.18 1.12 2.76
C VAL A 46 -1.16 1.81 2.90
N TYR A 47 -1.39 2.41 4.03
CA TYR A 47 -2.62 3.13 4.37
C TYR A 47 -2.29 4.57 4.69
N LEU A 48 -2.54 5.48 3.73
CA LEU A 48 -2.40 6.92 3.93
C LEU A 48 -3.66 7.45 4.61
N ASN A 49 -3.47 8.17 5.72
CA ASN A 49 -4.59 8.62 6.55
C ASN A 49 -4.30 9.96 7.25
N ASP A 50 -5.36 10.54 7.79
CA ASP A 50 -5.31 11.71 8.65
C ASP A 50 -6.18 11.47 9.90
N ILE A 51 -5.76 11.98 11.06
CA ILE A 51 -6.49 11.81 12.34
C ILE A 51 -7.81 12.55 12.38
N ASP A 52 -8.02 13.59 11.58
CA ASP A 52 -9.26 14.35 11.50
C ASP A 52 -10.19 13.87 10.36
N CYS A 53 -9.76 12.86 9.61
CA CYS A 53 -10.51 12.31 8.50
C CYS A 53 -11.49 11.23 8.97
N HIS A 54 -12.79 11.53 8.96
CA HIS A 54 -13.85 10.60 9.38
C HIS A 54 -13.85 9.29 8.56
N GLU A 55 -13.66 9.38 7.24
CA GLU A 55 -13.61 8.21 6.36
C GLU A 55 -12.36 7.37 6.62
N CYS A 56 -11.25 8.00 7.01
CA CYS A 56 -10.06 7.28 7.42
C CYS A 56 -10.33 6.41 8.65
N HIS A 57 -11.03 6.94 9.66
CA HIS A 57 -11.41 6.15 10.84
C HIS A 57 -12.24 4.93 10.45
N ALA A 58 -13.25 5.09 9.58
CA ALA A 58 -14.10 3.97 9.13
C ALA A 58 -13.31 2.89 8.38
N VAL A 59 -12.39 3.30 7.51
CA VAL A 59 -11.48 2.38 6.80
C VAL A 59 -10.51 1.70 7.77
N GLY A 60 -9.89 2.46 8.68
CA GLY A 60 -9.02 1.93 9.73
C GLY A 60 -9.74 0.87 10.57
N ASP A 61 -10.99 1.13 10.99
CA ASP A 61 -11.81 0.17 11.74
C ASP A 61 -12.08 -1.11 10.93
N SER A 62 -12.43 -0.97 9.66
CA SER A 62 -12.66 -2.12 8.78
C SER A 62 -11.41 -3.00 8.65
N LEU A 63 -10.23 -2.39 8.54
CA LEU A 63 -8.97 -3.12 8.47
C LEU A 63 -8.61 -3.79 9.80
N ARG A 64 -8.75 -3.06 10.94
CA ARG A 64 -8.43 -3.58 12.28
C ARG A 64 -9.30 -4.75 12.70
N THR A 65 -10.59 -4.71 12.35
CA THR A 65 -11.56 -5.77 12.71
C THR A 65 -11.54 -6.96 11.74
N SER A 66 -10.79 -6.89 10.64
CA SER A 66 -10.72 -7.95 9.64
C SER A 66 -9.89 -9.14 10.14
N ALA A 67 -10.53 -10.31 10.27
CA ALA A 67 -9.86 -11.57 10.59
C ALA A 67 -8.80 -11.97 9.53
N VAL A 68 -9.00 -11.56 8.27
CA VAL A 68 -8.04 -11.79 7.18
C VAL A 68 -6.76 -11.01 7.42
N ILE A 69 -6.88 -9.72 7.76
CA ILE A 69 -5.73 -8.87 8.08
C ILE A 69 -5.00 -9.39 9.31
N ALA A 70 -5.74 -9.66 10.40
CA ALA A 70 -5.15 -10.17 11.64
C ALA A 70 -4.36 -11.45 11.41
N ARG A 71 -4.91 -12.39 10.65
CA ARG A 71 -4.25 -13.66 10.31
C ARG A 71 -3.00 -13.43 9.46
N ALA A 72 -3.09 -12.61 8.41
CA ALA A 72 -1.94 -12.36 7.53
C ALA A 72 -0.79 -11.65 8.26
N LEU A 73 -1.10 -10.77 9.24
CA LEU A 73 -0.12 -10.16 10.14
C LEU A 73 0.54 -11.22 11.05
N SER A 74 -0.25 -12.04 11.73
CA SER A 74 0.27 -13.07 12.66
C SER A 74 1.14 -14.10 11.95
N ASP A 75 0.82 -14.41 10.68
CA ASP A 75 1.58 -15.36 9.85
C ASP A 75 2.84 -14.73 9.22
N GLY A 76 3.10 -13.43 9.45
CA GLY A 76 4.24 -12.70 8.88
C GLY A 76 4.15 -12.48 7.36
N ARG A 77 2.98 -12.65 6.77
CA ARG A 77 2.74 -12.53 5.32
C ARG A 77 2.28 -11.16 4.87
N LEU A 78 1.87 -10.35 5.83
CA LEU A 78 1.45 -8.97 5.64
C LEU A 78 2.16 -8.06 6.63
N ARG A 79 2.54 -6.88 6.17
CA ARG A 79 2.83 -5.71 7.00
C ARG A 79 1.80 -4.63 6.69
N VAL A 80 1.25 -4.00 7.72
CA VAL A 80 0.45 -2.78 7.55
C VAL A 80 1.34 -1.60 7.92
N LEU A 81 1.49 -0.68 6.98
CA LEU A 81 2.19 0.59 7.14
C LEU A 81 1.14 1.70 7.12
N SER A 82 0.75 2.16 8.30
CA SER A 82 -0.18 3.27 8.47
C SER A 82 0.61 4.57 8.46
N VAL A 83 0.38 5.41 7.46
CA VAL A 83 1.13 6.65 7.26
C VAL A 83 0.22 7.83 7.46
N TYR A 84 0.49 8.59 8.50
CA TYR A 84 -0.14 9.87 8.75
C TYR A 84 0.44 10.93 7.81
N VAL A 85 -0.41 11.60 7.07
CA VAL A 85 -0.02 12.65 6.10
C VAL A 85 -0.56 14.04 6.43
N GLY A 86 -1.14 14.19 7.62
CA GLY A 86 -1.64 15.47 8.12
C GLY A 86 -0.53 16.36 8.72
N ASP A 87 -0.91 17.57 9.10
CA ASP A 87 -0.01 18.60 9.65
C ASP A 87 0.03 18.65 11.19
N GLN A 88 -0.78 17.82 11.88
CA GLN A 88 -0.91 17.81 13.34
C GLN A 88 -0.10 16.68 13.99
N GLN A 89 1.22 16.69 13.80
CA GLN A 89 2.11 15.63 14.27
C GLN A 89 2.06 15.41 15.79
N ASP A 90 1.91 16.48 16.57
CA ASP A 90 1.83 16.39 18.05
C ASP A 90 0.59 15.60 18.48
N ARG A 91 -0.56 15.84 17.84
CA ARG A 91 -1.79 15.09 18.11
C ARG A 91 -1.68 13.64 17.67
N TRP A 92 -1.08 13.39 16.51
CA TRP A 92 -0.82 12.04 16.04
C TRP A 92 0.11 11.29 17.01
N THR A 93 1.18 11.93 17.47
CA THR A 93 2.11 11.34 18.44
C THR A 93 1.44 11.01 19.77
N ALA A 94 0.48 11.84 20.21
CA ALA A 94 -0.29 11.64 21.44
C ALA A 94 -1.42 10.60 21.32
N SER A 95 -1.78 10.18 20.10
CA SER A 95 -2.83 9.18 19.91
C SER A 95 -2.32 7.76 20.21
N ASP A 96 -3.23 6.85 20.54
CA ASP A 96 -2.88 5.45 20.81
C ASP A 96 -2.49 4.73 19.51
N PRO A 97 -1.38 3.97 19.52
CA PRO A 97 -0.96 3.20 18.35
C PRO A 97 -1.87 2.00 18.12
N THR A 98 -2.03 1.63 16.85
CA THR A 98 -2.75 0.40 16.47
C THR A 98 -1.84 -0.81 16.65
N GLU A 99 -2.26 -1.77 17.47
CA GLU A 99 -1.49 -2.99 17.71
C GLU A 99 -1.21 -3.77 16.41
N GLY A 100 0.03 -4.18 16.25
CA GLY A 100 0.48 -4.98 15.09
C GLY A 100 0.71 -4.19 13.80
N TRP A 101 0.45 -2.88 13.81
CA TRP A 101 0.74 -2.00 12.67
C TRP A 101 2.04 -1.24 12.86
N THR A 102 2.71 -0.90 11.77
CA THR A 102 3.80 0.06 11.79
C THR A 102 3.19 1.43 11.47
N GLU A 103 3.13 2.30 12.48
CA GLU A 103 2.59 3.64 12.30
C GLU A 103 3.70 4.65 12.10
N CYS A 104 3.60 5.42 11.03
CA CYS A 104 4.61 6.36 10.57
C CYS A 104 3.99 7.71 10.20
N ILE A 105 4.85 8.70 10.10
CA ILE A 105 4.55 9.98 9.46
C ILE A 105 5.33 10.09 8.14
N ASP A 106 4.81 10.92 7.25
CA ASP A 106 5.48 11.36 6.03
C ASP A 106 5.95 12.82 6.22
N PRO A 107 7.14 13.04 6.84
CA PRO A 107 7.55 14.38 7.27
C PRO A 107 7.84 15.34 6.11
N GLU A 108 8.03 14.81 4.91
CA GLU A 108 8.33 15.58 3.70
C GLU A 108 7.15 15.64 2.74
N PHE A 109 5.99 15.08 3.13
CA PHE A 109 4.81 14.93 2.25
C PHE A 109 5.14 14.28 0.90
N ALA A 110 6.17 13.42 0.90
CA ALA A 110 6.70 12.79 -0.30
C ALA A 110 5.64 11.88 -0.98
N SER A 111 4.73 11.28 -0.20
CA SER A 111 3.61 10.48 -0.72
C SER A 111 2.68 11.29 -1.62
N MET A 112 2.48 12.57 -1.33
CA MET A 112 1.60 13.47 -2.08
C MET A 112 2.29 14.07 -3.31
N ALA A 113 3.62 14.09 -3.32
CA ALA A 113 4.42 14.68 -4.40
C ALA A 113 4.78 13.67 -5.51
N THR A 114 4.55 12.37 -5.30
CA THR A 114 4.96 11.35 -6.24
C THR A 114 3.82 10.91 -7.16
N GLU A 115 4.10 10.76 -8.45
CA GLU A 115 3.18 10.17 -9.42
C GLU A 115 2.92 8.66 -9.18
N THR A 116 3.70 8.02 -8.30
CA THR A 116 3.57 6.60 -7.99
C THR A 116 2.28 6.29 -7.24
N TYR A 117 1.86 7.18 -6.34
CA TYR A 117 0.61 7.08 -5.59
C TYR A 117 -0.42 8.04 -6.17
N GLN A 118 -1.27 7.52 -7.04
CA GLN A 118 -2.34 8.29 -7.63
C GLN A 118 -3.56 8.24 -6.71
N PHE A 119 -3.77 9.25 -5.89
CA PHE A 119 -4.96 9.41 -5.08
C PHE A 119 -5.38 10.88 -5.06
N GLU A 120 -6.69 11.11 -5.00
CA GLU A 120 -7.29 12.46 -5.00
C GLU A 120 -7.71 12.88 -3.60
N SER A 121 -7.91 11.93 -2.71
CA SER A 121 -8.39 12.15 -1.35
C SER A 121 -7.92 11.03 -0.41
N LEU A 122 -7.98 11.31 0.91
CA LEU A 122 -7.81 10.31 1.96
C LEU A 122 -9.16 9.69 2.31
N PRO A 123 -9.17 8.45 2.79
CA PRO A 123 -8.05 7.52 2.91
C PRO A 123 -7.60 6.95 1.56
N ALA A 124 -6.31 6.61 1.44
CA ALA A 124 -5.79 5.93 0.26
C ALA A 124 -5.08 4.63 0.64
N LEU A 125 -5.39 3.55 -0.08
CA LEU A 125 -4.85 2.21 0.17
C LEU A 125 -4.09 1.69 -1.03
N PHE A 126 -2.88 1.17 -0.77
CA PHE A 126 -2.02 0.58 -1.79
C PHE A 126 -1.47 -0.75 -1.29
N ILE A 127 -1.26 -1.70 -2.20
CA ILE A 127 -0.60 -2.97 -1.87
C ILE A 127 0.67 -3.08 -2.72
N VAL A 128 1.79 -3.31 -2.03
CA VAL A 128 3.12 -3.44 -2.62
C VAL A 128 3.69 -4.80 -2.26
N ASP A 129 4.36 -5.48 -3.20
CA ASP A 129 5.01 -6.75 -2.93
C ASP A 129 6.49 -6.58 -2.48
N SER A 130 7.11 -7.68 -2.05
CA SER A 130 8.52 -7.72 -1.60
C SER A 130 9.54 -7.36 -2.68
N ARG A 131 9.11 -7.22 -3.94
CA ARG A 131 9.93 -6.78 -5.08
C ARG A 131 9.67 -5.33 -5.48
N SER A 132 9.06 -4.55 -4.58
CA SER A 132 8.71 -3.14 -4.82
C SER A 132 7.74 -2.91 -5.99
N ARG A 133 6.90 -3.88 -6.30
CA ARG A 133 5.91 -3.73 -7.38
C ARG A 133 4.56 -3.34 -6.79
N MET A 134 3.95 -2.30 -7.35
CA MET A 134 2.57 -1.94 -7.05
C MET A 134 1.65 -3.08 -7.51
N ARG A 135 0.94 -3.68 -6.57
CA ARG A 135 0.00 -4.77 -6.81
C ARG A 135 -1.43 -4.26 -6.89
N GLN A 136 -1.74 -3.28 -6.07
CA GLN A 136 -3.03 -2.58 -6.06
C GLN A 136 -2.78 -1.10 -5.80
N ASN A 137 -3.53 -0.22 -6.47
CA ASN A 137 -3.37 1.22 -6.39
C ASN A 137 -4.72 1.88 -6.08
N ASN A 138 -4.79 2.63 -4.99
CA ASN A 138 -5.94 3.40 -4.52
C ASN A 138 -7.26 2.60 -4.54
N ILE A 139 -7.31 1.55 -3.73
CA ILE A 139 -8.43 0.61 -3.67
C ILE A 139 -9.26 0.78 -2.38
N SER A 140 -10.47 0.24 -2.37
CA SER A 140 -11.29 0.20 -1.15
C SER A 140 -10.74 -0.76 -0.10
N ALA A 141 -11.17 -0.60 1.17
CA ALA A 141 -10.82 -1.53 2.25
C ALA A 141 -11.26 -2.97 1.93
N ASN A 142 -12.45 -3.14 1.36
CA ASN A 142 -12.96 -4.46 0.97
C ASN A 142 -12.11 -5.12 -0.13
N ASP A 143 -11.68 -4.35 -1.13
CA ASP A 143 -10.82 -4.87 -2.20
C ASP A 143 -9.44 -5.22 -1.66
N ALA A 144 -8.89 -4.42 -0.74
CA ALA A 144 -7.64 -4.73 -0.06
C ALA A 144 -7.72 -6.03 0.73
N ILE A 145 -8.78 -6.22 1.54
CA ILE A 145 -9.01 -7.44 2.32
C ILE A 145 -9.14 -8.65 1.39
N ASN A 146 -9.92 -8.56 0.32
CA ASN A 146 -10.12 -9.63 -0.66
C ASN A 146 -8.82 -9.98 -1.39
N TYR A 147 -8.04 -8.98 -1.77
CA TYR A 147 -6.74 -9.20 -2.40
C TYR A 147 -5.78 -9.95 -1.45
N ILE A 148 -5.69 -9.51 -0.19
CA ILE A 148 -4.83 -10.13 0.81
C ILE A 148 -5.28 -11.57 1.11
N ALA A 149 -6.59 -11.84 1.22
CA ALA A 149 -7.13 -13.19 1.42
C ALA A 149 -6.66 -14.19 0.35
N THR A 150 -6.48 -13.72 -0.88
CA THR A 150 -6.14 -14.59 -2.03
C THR A 150 -4.65 -14.66 -2.34
N HIS A 151 -3.87 -13.63 -1.98
CA HIS A 151 -2.46 -13.49 -2.39
C HIS A 151 -1.44 -13.55 -1.24
N SER A 152 -1.88 -13.62 0.01
CA SER A 152 -1.01 -13.77 1.17
C SER A 152 -0.83 -15.25 1.59
N LYS A 153 -0.83 -16.18 0.63
CA LYS A 153 -0.64 -17.63 0.89
C LYS A 153 0.82 -18.01 0.86
#